data_28f5a3f71cc9bc5f44f86724c3f32e13
#
_entry.id   28f5a3f71cc9bc5f44f86724c3f32e13
#
_cell.length_a   1.000
_cell.length_b   1.000
_cell.length_c   1.000
_cell.angle_alpha   90.00
_cell.angle_beta   90.00
_cell.angle_gamma   90.00
#
_symmetry.space_group_name_H-M   'P 1'
#
loop_
_entity.id
_entity.type
_entity.pdbx_description
1 polymer ?
#
loop_
_entity_poly.entity_id
_entity_poly.type
_entity_poly.pdbx_seq_one_letter_code
_entity_poly.pdbx_strand_id
1 'polypeptide(L)'
;MTTRLRARRARALFLWRSLLPGGVERTAITLVDHLQASGWSFFLGLLEPHGDFRAWTRHPRRLLSPRWGPRTERQEENLGFALRAIPRLGWYAVRAQALLNRVKPNLLFTHSGVDVLVAGALARRRGAVWIARVGSDAFSDISEKHPWGRPVFKRFLSAAYRRPDHIVAASEGLRRRLTEDLGVSSARVSVIPNPVDVARIQEEARRPPAEYATGDFVLGVGRLTSNKGFDLLIRAAARLFRNERPIRLIILGDGEEREPLRALARELGIEHLVTLPGYEPSPWRLMSRAVALVAPSRQEGFSNVIVEAMACGAPVVATDCHGPREIVNTGVNGTVVPVGDEEALARGLEELLREPERRARYREAALRRAQEFAVARVSDRYMSLFRDLATP
;
A
#
# COMPACT_ATOMS: atom_id res chain seq x y z
N MET A 1 -29.17 31.27 -29.64
CA MET A 1 -27.71 31.51 -29.49
C MET A 1 -27.23 30.71 -28.29
N THR A 2 -26.81 29.49 -28.52
CA THR A 2 -26.33 28.55 -27.46
C THR A 2 -24.83 28.73 -27.30
N THR A 3 -24.44 29.42 -26.27
CA THR A 3 -23.02 29.60 -25.89
C THR A 3 -22.46 28.27 -25.44
N ARG A 4 -21.78 27.54 -26.32
CA ARG A 4 -20.96 26.39 -25.98
C ARG A 4 -19.82 26.90 -25.10
N LEU A 5 -20.00 26.84 -23.79
CA LEU A 5 -18.88 26.87 -22.83
C LEU A 5 -17.93 25.73 -23.19
N ARG A 6 -16.78 26.07 -23.78
CA ARG A 6 -15.65 25.17 -23.93
C ARG A 6 -15.34 24.64 -22.52
N ALA A 7 -15.71 23.39 -22.26
CA ALA A 7 -15.36 22.69 -21.02
C ALA A 7 -13.84 22.83 -20.85
N ARG A 8 -13.40 23.68 -19.93
CA ARG A 8 -12.00 23.72 -19.50
C ARG A 8 -11.67 22.31 -19.06
N ARG A 9 -10.66 21.67 -19.69
CA ARG A 9 -10.20 20.34 -19.31
C ARG A 9 -9.97 20.35 -17.80
N ALA A 10 -10.70 19.53 -17.06
CA ALA A 10 -10.55 19.43 -15.61
C ALA A 10 -9.12 19.05 -15.28
N ARG A 11 -8.55 19.68 -14.24
CA ARG A 11 -7.18 19.48 -13.79
C ARG A 11 -7.21 18.90 -12.39
N ALA A 12 -6.56 17.76 -12.20
CA ALA A 12 -6.38 17.12 -10.90
C ALA A 12 -4.90 17.13 -10.50
N LEU A 13 -4.63 17.54 -9.27
CA LEU A 13 -3.30 17.45 -8.66
C LEU A 13 -3.30 16.37 -7.60
N PHE A 14 -2.53 15.33 -7.83
CA PHE A 14 -2.21 14.29 -6.84
C PHE A 14 -0.95 14.73 -6.10
N LEU A 15 -1.06 14.95 -4.81
CA LEU A 15 0.03 15.46 -3.99
C LEU A 15 0.59 14.34 -3.10
N TRP A 16 1.86 14.06 -3.25
CA TRP A 16 2.62 13.08 -2.47
C TRP A 16 3.86 13.68 -1.86
N ARG A 17 4.33 13.09 -0.75
CA ARG A 17 5.59 13.53 -0.14
C ARG A 17 6.76 13.21 -1.06
N SER A 18 6.95 11.94 -1.42
CA SER A 18 8.07 11.45 -2.24
C SER A 18 7.65 10.18 -2.99
N LEU A 19 8.52 9.64 -3.84
CA LEU A 19 8.34 8.36 -4.52
C LEU A 19 9.41 7.33 -4.10
N LEU A 20 9.64 7.22 -2.80
CA LEU A 20 10.46 6.14 -2.23
C LEU A 20 9.81 4.77 -2.51
N PRO A 21 10.59 3.67 -2.60
CA PRO A 21 10.04 2.35 -2.83
C PRO A 21 9.00 1.94 -1.78
N GLY A 22 7.74 1.76 -2.23
CA GLY A 22 6.63 1.40 -1.37
C GLY A 22 5.34 1.13 -2.15
N GLY A 23 4.40 0.40 -1.53
CA GLY A 23 3.13 0.04 -2.17
C GLY A 23 2.22 1.25 -2.42
N VAL A 24 2.33 2.27 -1.58
CA VAL A 24 1.55 3.51 -1.67
C VAL A 24 1.98 4.35 -2.86
N GLU A 25 3.28 4.50 -3.04
CA GLU A 25 3.90 5.26 -4.12
C GLU A 25 3.64 4.58 -5.47
N ARG A 26 3.71 3.25 -5.50
CA ARG A 26 3.36 2.45 -6.68
C ARG A 26 1.90 2.67 -7.06
N THR A 27 0.98 2.66 -6.08
CA THR A 27 -0.44 2.96 -6.28
C THR A 27 -0.66 4.34 -6.92
N ALA A 28 0.06 5.37 -6.44
CA ALA A 28 -0.06 6.73 -6.97
C ALA A 28 0.32 6.81 -8.45
N ILE A 29 1.47 6.25 -8.81
CA ILE A 29 1.97 6.24 -10.19
C ILE A 29 1.01 5.46 -11.09
N THR A 30 0.65 4.24 -10.70
CA THR A 30 -0.25 3.36 -11.45
C THR A 30 -1.59 4.05 -11.74
N LEU A 31 -2.16 4.71 -10.72
CA LEU A 31 -3.43 5.42 -10.86
C LEU A 31 -3.30 6.63 -11.77
N VAL A 32 -2.32 7.52 -11.53
CA VAL A 32 -2.14 8.74 -12.32
C VAL A 32 -1.82 8.43 -13.78
N ASP A 33 -0.97 7.46 -14.04
CA ASP A 33 -0.60 7.07 -15.41
C ASP A 33 -1.81 6.53 -16.19
N HIS A 34 -2.65 5.72 -15.54
CA HIS A 34 -3.84 5.18 -16.18
C HIS A 34 -4.91 6.25 -16.43
N LEU A 35 -5.11 7.16 -15.48
CA LEU A 35 -6.11 8.22 -15.57
C LEU A 35 -5.81 9.25 -16.67
N GLN A 36 -4.59 9.35 -17.22
CA GLN A 36 -4.26 10.26 -18.32
C GLN A 36 -5.14 10.03 -19.57
N ALA A 37 -5.64 8.81 -19.77
CA ALA A 37 -6.51 8.47 -20.90
C ALA A 37 -7.95 9.01 -20.78
N SER A 38 -8.37 9.51 -19.61
CA SER A 38 -9.75 9.89 -19.30
C SER A 38 -10.21 11.24 -19.87
N GLY A 39 -9.32 12.00 -20.53
CA GLY A 39 -9.61 13.36 -21.03
C GLY A 39 -9.37 14.46 -19.99
N TRP A 40 -9.14 14.14 -18.72
CA TRP A 40 -8.70 15.08 -17.70
C TRP A 40 -7.17 15.27 -17.76
N SER A 41 -6.68 16.35 -17.13
CA SER A 41 -5.25 16.57 -16.97
C SER A 41 -4.83 16.22 -15.54
N PHE A 42 -4.21 15.07 -15.35
CA PHE A 42 -3.69 14.63 -14.07
C PHE A 42 -2.21 15.00 -13.91
N PHE A 43 -1.86 15.48 -12.73
CA PHE A 43 -0.49 15.83 -12.35
C PHE A 43 -0.14 15.15 -11.05
N LEU A 44 1.07 14.60 -10.95
CA LEU A 44 1.64 14.09 -9.70
C LEU A 44 2.62 15.12 -9.16
N GLY A 45 2.29 15.77 -8.07
CA GLY A 45 3.12 16.74 -7.38
C GLY A 45 3.88 16.10 -6.21
N LEU A 46 5.19 16.30 -6.15
CA LEU A 46 6.03 15.81 -5.07
C LEU A 46 6.47 16.96 -4.18
N LEU A 47 6.27 16.81 -2.88
CA LEU A 47 6.80 17.74 -1.88
C LEU A 47 8.32 17.57 -1.71
N GLU A 48 8.82 16.35 -1.90
CA GLU A 48 10.24 16.01 -1.90
C GLU A 48 10.64 15.41 -3.27
N PRO A 49 11.68 15.95 -3.96
CA PRO A 49 11.97 15.57 -5.35
C PRO A 49 12.84 14.31 -5.48
N HIS A 50 12.66 13.31 -4.65
CA HIS A 50 13.44 12.08 -4.66
C HIS A 50 12.58 10.82 -4.61
N GLY A 51 13.22 9.68 -4.85
CA GLY A 51 12.64 8.35 -4.87
C GLY A 51 12.79 7.65 -6.22
N ASP A 52 13.17 6.37 -6.16
CA ASP A 52 13.52 5.54 -7.33
C ASP A 52 12.31 5.28 -8.24
N PHE A 53 11.11 5.32 -7.69
CA PHE A 53 9.88 5.13 -8.48
C PHE A 53 9.55 6.28 -9.45
N ARG A 54 10.35 7.36 -9.45
CA ARG A 54 10.22 8.41 -10.48
C ARG A 54 10.43 7.88 -11.90
N ALA A 55 11.27 6.87 -12.06
CA ALA A 55 11.50 6.19 -13.34
C ALA A 55 10.34 5.28 -13.79
N TRP A 56 9.40 4.99 -12.91
CA TRP A 56 8.28 4.08 -13.21
C TRP A 56 7.12 4.75 -13.92
N THR A 57 7.00 6.09 -13.86
CA THR A 57 5.91 6.80 -14.56
C THR A 57 6.11 6.78 -16.07
N ARG A 58 5.03 6.50 -16.81
CA ARG A 58 4.97 6.60 -18.28
C ARG A 58 4.83 8.06 -18.75
N HIS A 59 4.53 8.97 -17.83
CA HIS A 59 4.27 10.39 -18.10
C HIS A 59 5.17 11.35 -17.30
N PRO A 60 6.50 11.33 -17.50
CA PRO A 60 7.44 12.12 -16.68
C PRO A 60 7.19 13.62 -16.72
N ARG A 61 6.61 14.15 -17.80
CA ARG A 61 6.21 15.58 -17.92
C ARG A 61 5.06 15.96 -16.98
N ARG A 62 4.30 14.99 -16.48
CA ARG A 62 3.21 15.19 -15.51
C ARG A 62 3.69 15.07 -14.05
N LEU A 63 4.91 14.61 -13.85
CA LEU A 63 5.55 14.58 -12.55
C LEU A 63 6.15 15.97 -12.25
N LEU A 64 5.61 16.63 -11.26
CA LEU A 64 5.97 17.98 -10.87
C LEU A 64 6.67 17.96 -9.51
N SER A 65 7.78 18.70 -9.41
CA SER A 65 8.50 18.87 -8.14
C SER A 65 9.12 20.25 -8.12
N PRO A 66 9.07 20.96 -7.00
CA PRO A 66 9.83 22.20 -6.85
C PRO A 66 11.34 21.91 -6.95
N ARG A 67 12.08 22.78 -7.66
CA ARG A 67 13.52 22.59 -7.92
C ARG A 67 14.43 22.96 -6.74
N TRP A 68 13.90 23.49 -5.66
CA TRP A 68 14.65 24.05 -4.51
C TRP A 68 14.24 23.40 -3.19
N GLY A 69 15.17 23.33 -2.24
CA GLY A 69 15.00 22.88 -0.87
C GLY A 69 15.88 21.68 -0.46
N PRO A 70 16.01 21.41 0.84
CA PRO A 70 16.88 20.37 1.34
C PRO A 70 16.46 18.97 0.86
N ARG A 71 17.46 18.11 0.61
CA ARG A 71 17.26 16.68 0.46
C ARG A 71 17.16 16.10 1.85
N THR A 72 16.01 15.53 2.20
CA THR A 72 15.87 14.79 3.45
C THR A 72 16.15 13.33 3.16
N GLU A 73 17.20 12.80 3.77
CA GLU A 73 17.44 11.35 3.83
C GLU A 73 16.35 10.70 4.68
N ARG A 74 16.09 9.41 4.44
CA ARG A 74 15.21 8.58 5.28
C ARG A 74 15.73 8.67 6.71
N GLN A 75 15.14 9.52 7.55
CA GLN A 75 15.45 9.56 8.98
C GLN A 75 14.25 9.09 9.78
N GLU A 76 14.59 8.19 10.69
CA GLU A 76 13.84 7.56 11.74
C GLU A 76 12.67 8.38 12.30
N GLU A 77 11.52 7.73 12.43
CA GLU A 77 10.31 8.24 13.07
C GLU A 77 10.46 8.19 14.60
N ASN A 78 11.42 8.96 15.14
CA ASN A 78 11.64 9.07 16.59
C ASN A 78 10.94 10.31 17.19
N LEU A 79 10.71 10.31 18.51
CA LEU A 79 10.00 11.34 19.28
C LEU A 79 10.54 12.77 19.08
N GLY A 80 11.82 12.93 18.69
CA GLY A 80 12.39 14.20 18.22
C GLY A 80 11.74 14.74 16.92
N PHE A 81 10.90 13.94 16.27
CA PHE A 81 10.17 14.29 15.04
C PHE A 81 9.15 15.41 15.27
N ALA A 82 8.44 15.46 16.40
CA ALA A 82 7.39 16.44 16.64
C ALA A 82 7.94 17.88 16.71
N LEU A 83 9.09 18.11 17.38
CA LEU A 83 9.72 19.42 17.47
C LEU A 83 10.46 19.83 16.16
N ARG A 84 10.97 18.85 15.39
CA ARG A 84 11.58 19.08 14.09
C ARG A 84 10.57 19.11 12.93
N ALA A 85 9.32 18.72 13.18
CA ALA A 85 8.25 18.70 12.17
C ALA A 85 7.72 20.10 11.86
N ILE A 86 7.68 21.01 12.82
CA ILE A 86 7.10 22.37 12.63
C ILE A 86 7.79 23.16 11.49
N PRO A 87 9.11 23.29 11.43
CA PRO A 87 9.77 23.95 10.30
C PRO A 87 9.55 23.26 8.96
N ARG A 88 9.48 21.92 8.97
CA ARG A 88 9.19 21.11 7.76
C ARG A 88 7.76 21.31 7.26
N LEU A 89 6.76 21.45 8.15
CA LEU A 89 5.39 21.73 7.77
C LEU A 89 5.24 23.04 7.02
N GLY A 90 5.90 24.12 7.50
CA GLY A 90 5.94 25.40 6.80
C GLY A 90 6.53 25.26 5.39
N TRP A 91 7.62 24.54 5.28
CA TRP A 91 8.29 24.30 4.00
C TRP A 91 7.46 23.45 3.02
N TYR A 92 6.79 22.39 3.51
CA TYR A 92 5.81 21.65 2.71
C TYR A 92 4.64 22.51 2.27
N ALA A 93 4.16 23.44 3.12
CA ALA A 93 3.11 24.38 2.76
C ALA A 93 3.52 25.29 1.59
N VAL A 94 4.73 25.84 1.61
CA VAL A 94 5.26 26.66 0.53
C VAL A 94 5.38 25.88 -0.78
N ARG A 95 5.85 24.62 -0.73
CA ARG A 95 5.94 23.74 -1.90
C ARG A 95 4.56 23.34 -2.44
N ALA A 96 3.64 22.95 -1.57
CA ALA A 96 2.27 22.66 -1.95
C ALA A 96 1.63 23.88 -2.62
N GLN A 97 1.85 25.09 -2.06
CA GLN A 97 1.39 26.35 -2.62
C GLN A 97 1.96 26.63 -4.01
N ALA A 98 3.26 26.37 -4.24
CA ALA A 98 3.91 26.54 -5.53
C ALA A 98 3.29 25.57 -6.59
N LEU A 99 3.06 24.30 -6.21
CA LEU A 99 2.41 23.32 -7.08
C LEU A 99 0.96 23.67 -7.40
N LEU A 100 0.19 24.13 -6.40
CA LEU A 100 -1.18 24.59 -6.57
C LEU A 100 -1.25 25.83 -7.49
N ASN A 101 -0.28 26.76 -7.37
CA ASN A 101 -0.19 27.94 -8.26
C ASN A 101 0.09 27.54 -9.71
N ARG A 102 0.98 26.56 -9.90
CA ARG A 102 1.40 26.07 -11.21
C ARG A 102 0.30 25.29 -11.93
N VAL A 103 -0.38 24.39 -11.22
CA VAL A 103 -1.40 23.50 -11.80
C VAL A 103 -2.77 24.17 -11.86
N LYS A 104 -3.14 24.98 -10.86
CA LYS A 104 -4.47 25.56 -10.67
C LYS A 104 -5.54 24.47 -10.77
N PRO A 105 -5.50 23.44 -9.92
CA PRO A 105 -6.37 22.28 -10.05
C PRO A 105 -7.81 22.60 -9.65
N ASN A 106 -8.77 21.89 -10.27
CA ASN A 106 -10.16 21.83 -9.84
C ASN A 106 -10.34 20.78 -8.73
N LEU A 107 -9.46 19.76 -8.71
CA LEU A 107 -9.46 18.68 -7.76
C LEU A 107 -8.06 18.50 -7.18
N LEU A 108 -7.94 18.50 -5.84
CA LEU A 108 -6.75 18.10 -5.11
C LEU A 108 -6.99 16.73 -4.51
N PHE A 109 -6.07 15.81 -4.79
CA PHE A 109 -6.04 14.47 -4.20
C PHE A 109 -4.79 14.32 -3.36
N THR A 110 -4.96 14.03 -2.06
CA THR A 110 -3.86 13.85 -1.12
C THR A 110 -3.83 12.43 -0.56
N HIS A 111 -2.66 11.92 -0.25
CA HIS A 111 -2.51 10.70 0.53
C HIS A 111 -2.44 11.01 2.04
N SER A 112 -2.66 10.00 2.88
CA SER A 112 -2.63 10.11 4.35
C SER A 112 -1.34 10.73 4.90
N GLY A 113 -1.43 11.41 6.05
CA GLY A 113 -0.30 11.99 6.76
C GLY A 113 -0.18 13.49 6.64
N VAL A 114 1.07 13.99 6.59
CA VAL A 114 1.41 15.42 6.58
C VAL A 114 0.79 16.14 5.37
N ASP A 115 0.66 15.46 4.24
CA ASP A 115 0.13 16.00 3.00
C ASP A 115 -1.33 16.45 3.15
N VAL A 116 -2.13 15.70 3.93
CA VAL A 116 -3.52 16.02 4.27
C VAL A 116 -3.60 17.31 5.08
N LEU A 117 -2.69 17.48 6.04
CA LEU A 117 -2.72 18.63 6.94
C LEU A 117 -2.35 19.93 6.24
N VAL A 118 -1.34 19.87 5.39
CA VAL A 118 -0.72 21.05 4.78
C VAL A 118 -1.46 21.49 3.52
N ALA A 119 -1.82 20.55 2.65
CA ALA A 119 -2.37 20.88 1.35
C ALA A 119 -3.85 21.28 1.40
N GLY A 120 -4.61 20.69 2.31
CA GLY A 120 -6.06 20.89 2.33
C GLY A 120 -6.51 22.28 2.70
N ALA A 121 -5.84 22.92 3.65
CA ALA A 121 -6.15 24.30 4.02
C ALA A 121 -5.89 25.27 2.87
N LEU A 122 -4.91 24.97 1.99
CA LEU A 122 -4.54 25.77 0.83
C LEU A 122 -5.48 25.54 -0.37
N ALA A 123 -5.98 24.33 -0.56
CA ALA A 123 -6.88 23.98 -1.66
C ALA A 123 -8.25 24.64 -1.52
N ARG A 124 -8.84 24.61 -0.31
CA ARG A 124 -10.15 25.23 -0.03
C ARG A 124 -10.20 26.73 -0.32
N ARG A 125 -9.12 27.45 -0.06
CA ARG A 125 -9.04 28.89 -0.39
C ARG A 125 -9.13 29.18 -1.89
N ARG A 126 -9.11 28.15 -2.74
CA ARG A 126 -9.10 28.26 -4.21
C ARG A 126 -10.32 27.64 -4.88
N GLY A 127 -11.28 27.12 -4.11
CA GLY A 127 -12.47 26.46 -4.65
C GLY A 127 -12.18 25.10 -5.30
N ALA A 128 -11.02 24.48 -5.05
CA ALA A 128 -10.73 23.12 -5.50
C ALA A 128 -11.37 22.10 -4.56
N VAL A 129 -12.01 21.08 -5.13
CA VAL A 129 -12.50 19.92 -4.37
C VAL A 129 -11.31 19.17 -3.80
N TRP A 130 -11.32 18.91 -2.50
CA TRP A 130 -10.25 18.20 -1.82
C TRP A 130 -10.66 16.80 -1.39
N ILE A 131 -10.00 15.78 -1.96
CA ILE A 131 -10.18 14.39 -1.63
C ILE A 131 -8.94 13.89 -0.90
N ALA A 132 -9.11 13.28 0.28
CA ALA A 132 -8.04 12.62 1.00
C ALA A 132 -8.15 11.10 0.83
N ARG A 133 -7.02 10.42 0.60
CA ARG A 133 -6.97 8.96 0.54
C ARG A 133 -6.30 8.39 1.79
N VAL A 134 -6.91 7.36 2.37
CA VAL A 134 -6.39 6.61 3.51
C VAL A 134 -6.09 5.19 3.06
N GLY A 135 -4.79 4.83 3.04
CA GLY A 135 -4.30 3.52 2.58
C GLY A 135 -3.71 2.64 3.69
N SER A 136 -3.46 3.22 4.87
CA SER A 136 -2.92 2.53 6.05
C SER A 136 -3.61 3.01 7.31
N ASP A 137 -3.55 2.22 8.37
CA ASP A 137 -4.07 2.60 9.69
C ASP A 137 -3.02 3.37 10.50
N ALA A 138 -2.79 4.63 10.10
CA ALA A 138 -1.85 5.51 10.79
C ALA A 138 -2.19 5.74 12.28
N PHE A 139 -3.46 5.54 12.67
CA PHE A 139 -3.87 5.68 14.07
C PHE A 139 -3.32 4.53 14.91
N SER A 140 -3.44 3.28 14.44
CA SER A 140 -2.90 2.12 15.13
C SER A 140 -1.37 2.18 15.21
N ASP A 141 -0.70 2.50 14.10
CA ASP A 141 0.77 2.62 14.04
C ASP A 141 1.34 3.57 15.08
N ILE A 142 0.74 4.77 15.24
CA ILE A 142 1.22 5.76 16.21
C ILE A 142 0.75 5.44 17.64
N SER A 143 -0.44 4.90 17.80
CA SER A 143 -0.99 4.60 19.13
C SER A 143 -0.27 3.43 19.81
N GLU A 144 0.32 2.51 19.07
CA GLU A 144 1.18 1.46 19.64
C GLU A 144 2.52 2.01 20.10
N LYS A 145 3.13 2.89 19.30
CA LYS A 145 4.42 3.50 19.63
C LYS A 145 4.31 4.52 20.79
N HIS A 146 3.17 5.17 20.96
CA HIS A 146 2.97 6.25 21.95
C HIS A 146 1.62 6.15 22.69
N PRO A 147 1.41 5.17 23.58
CA PRO A 147 0.13 4.94 24.24
C PRO A 147 -0.36 6.14 25.06
N TRP A 148 0.53 6.90 25.69
CA TRP A 148 0.19 8.09 26.49
C TRP A 148 -0.38 9.27 25.67
N GLY A 149 -0.03 9.35 24.39
CA GLY A 149 -0.50 10.40 23.46
C GLY A 149 -1.80 10.06 22.73
N ARG A 150 -2.36 8.86 22.93
CA ARG A 150 -3.53 8.36 22.18
C ARG A 150 -4.71 9.32 22.10
N PRO A 151 -5.22 9.92 23.19
CA PRO A 151 -6.39 10.79 23.12
C PRO A 151 -6.13 12.08 22.33
N VAL A 152 -4.96 12.68 22.53
CA VAL A 152 -4.56 13.93 21.84
C VAL A 152 -4.39 13.65 20.35
N PHE A 153 -3.71 12.57 20.02
CA PHE A 153 -3.47 12.17 18.63
C PHE A 153 -4.76 11.78 17.90
N LYS A 154 -5.65 11.03 18.58
CA LYS A 154 -6.99 10.71 18.07
C LYS A 154 -7.78 11.99 17.74
N ARG A 155 -7.79 12.96 18.66
CA ARG A 155 -8.46 14.24 18.49
C ARG A 155 -7.89 15.05 17.32
N PHE A 156 -6.56 15.04 17.17
CA PHE A 156 -5.86 15.69 16.07
C PHE A 156 -6.21 15.04 14.71
N LEU A 157 -6.14 13.71 14.61
CA LEU A 157 -6.52 12.98 13.39
C LEU A 157 -8.00 13.18 13.04
N SER A 158 -8.88 13.11 14.04
CA SER A 158 -10.30 13.37 13.85
C SER A 158 -10.53 14.76 13.24
N ALA A 159 -9.87 15.80 13.80
CA ALA A 159 -9.96 17.15 13.25
C ALA A 159 -9.39 17.27 11.84
N ALA A 160 -8.30 16.54 11.53
CA ALA A 160 -7.67 16.53 10.23
C ALA A 160 -8.56 15.86 9.17
N TYR A 161 -9.10 14.67 9.47
CA TYR A 161 -9.93 13.90 8.53
C TYR A 161 -11.36 14.42 8.37
N ARG A 162 -11.82 15.34 9.23
CA ARG A 162 -13.08 16.06 9.01
C ARG A 162 -12.99 17.22 8.01
N ARG A 163 -11.78 17.60 7.59
CA ARG A 163 -11.55 18.74 6.69
C ARG A 163 -11.73 18.44 5.19
N PRO A 164 -11.27 17.30 4.64
CA PRO A 164 -11.47 16.99 3.23
C PRO A 164 -12.95 17.02 2.83
N ASP A 165 -13.26 17.39 1.60
CA ASP A 165 -14.64 17.35 1.09
C ASP A 165 -15.11 15.90 0.94
N HIS A 166 -14.17 14.98 0.61
CA HIS A 166 -14.42 13.54 0.57
C HIS A 166 -13.18 12.74 0.98
N ILE A 167 -13.39 11.51 1.46
CA ILE A 167 -12.30 10.58 1.81
C ILE A 167 -12.48 9.28 1.03
N VAL A 168 -11.37 8.77 0.49
CA VAL A 168 -11.30 7.44 -0.10
C VAL A 168 -10.52 6.52 0.85
N ALA A 169 -11.19 5.54 1.44
CA ALA A 169 -10.57 4.47 2.21
C ALA A 169 -10.19 3.31 1.29
N ALA A 170 -9.04 2.68 1.52
CA ALA A 170 -8.59 1.56 0.69
C ALA A 170 -9.32 0.24 1.02
N SER A 171 -10.00 0.16 2.16
CA SER A 171 -10.74 -1.02 2.62
C SER A 171 -11.94 -0.61 3.48
N GLU A 172 -12.89 -1.51 3.64
CA GLU A 172 -14.04 -1.32 4.52
C GLU A 172 -13.61 -1.20 5.99
N GLY A 173 -12.58 -1.94 6.39
CA GLY A 173 -11.99 -1.82 7.71
C GLY A 173 -11.47 -0.41 8.00
N LEU A 174 -10.79 0.22 7.04
CA LEU A 174 -10.35 1.62 7.16
C LEU A 174 -11.52 2.60 7.16
N ARG A 175 -12.58 2.34 6.38
CA ARG A 175 -13.81 3.14 6.42
C ARG A 175 -14.43 3.13 7.83
N ARG A 176 -14.58 1.94 8.45
CA ARG A 176 -15.10 1.82 9.82
C ARG A 176 -14.24 2.59 10.81
N ARG A 177 -12.92 2.48 10.72
CA ARG A 177 -11.99 3.28 11.57
C ARG A 177 -12.23 4.78 11.45
N LEU A 178 -12.42 5.28 10.22
CA LEU A 178 -12.70 6.70 9.99
C LEU A 178 -14.05 7.14 10.57
N THR A 179 -15.08 6.32 10.41
CA THR A 179 -16.44 6.68 10.82
C THR A 179 -16.69 6.46 12.32
N GLU A 180 -16.31 5.30 12.85
CA GLU A 180 -16.59 4.89 14.22
C GLU A 180 -15.59 5.46 15.21
N ASP A 181 -14.28 5.42 14.89
CA ASP A 181 -13.24 5.86 15.83
C ASP A 181 -12.91 7.35 15.72
N LEU A 182 -12.93 7.90 14.49
CA LEU A 182 -12.55 9.30 14.25
C LEU A 182 -13.77 10.22 14.02
N GLY A 183 -14.99 9.66 13.95
CA GLY A 183 -16.24 10.40 13.84
C GLY A 183 -16.36 11.17 12.51
N VAL A 184 -15.83 10.63 11.42
CA VAL A 184 -16.05 11.16 10.06
C VAL A 184 -17.41 10.70 9.58
N SER A 185 -18.19 11.59 8.94
CA SER A 185 -19.49 11.24 8.37
C SER A 185 -19.35 10.16 7.29
N SER A 186 -20.14 9.09 7.39
CA SER A 186 -20.12 7.97 6.44
C SER A 186 -20.47 8.40 5.01
N ALA A 187 -21.32 9.42 4.84
CA ALA A 187 -21.65 10.01 3.53
C ALA A 187 -20.45 10.62 2.82
N ARG A 188 -19.37 10.91 3.53
CA ARG A 188 -18.14 11.50 3.00
C ARG A 188 -17.00 10.50 2.83
N VAL A 189 -17.27 9.20 3.00
CA VAL A 189 -16.25 8.16 2.89
C VAL A 189 -16.69 7.10 1.89
N SER A 190 -15.94 6.98 0.80
CA SER A 190 -16.07 5.89 -0.16
C SER A 190 -14.95 4.87 0.01
N VAL A 191 -15.25 3.61 -0.26
CA VAL A 191 -14.23 2.55 -0.28
C VAL A 191 -13.81 2.29 -1.72
N ILE A 192 -12.56 2.60 -2.06
CA ILE A 192 -11.97 2.26 -3.36
C ILE A 192 -10.61 1.61 -3.10
N PRO A 193 -10.43 0.33 -3.47
CA PRO A 193 -9.20 -0.41 -3.22
C PRO A 193 -8.02 0.17 -4.00
N ASN A 194 -6.80 -0.33 -3.70
CA ASN A 194 -5.62 0.04 -4.46
C ASN A 194 -5.68 -0.55 -5.86
N PRO A 195 -5.42 0.24 -6.92
CA PRO A 195 -5.25 -0.28 -8.26
C PRO A 195 -3.94 -1.06 -8.39
N VAL A 196 -4.01 -2.18 -9.11
CA VAL A 196 -2.86 -3.01 -9.43
C VAL A 196 -2.76 -3.19 -10.94
N ASP A 197 -1.57 -2.99 -11.51
CA ASP A 197 -1.33 -3.22 -12.95
C ASP A 197 -1.13 -4.71 -13.21
N VAL A 198 -2.25 -5.45 -13.25
CA VAL A 198 -2.27 -6.91 -13.39
C VAL A 198 -1.56 -7.36 -14.68
N ALA A 199 -1.74 -6.63 -15.78
CA ALA A 199 -1.12 -6.97 -17.05
C ALA A 199 0.41 -6.92 -16.97
N ARG A 200 0.95 -5.83 -16.41
CA ARG A 200 2.39 -5.68 -16.21
C ARG A 200 2.95 -6.75 -15.25
N ILE A 201 2.23 -7.05 -14.17
CA ILE A 201 2.64 -8.09 -13.22
C ILE A 201 2.73 -9.44 -13.90
N GLN A 202 1.73 -9.81 -14.70
CA GLN A 202 1.71 -11.07 -15.42
C GLN A 202 2.81 -11.16 -16.48
N GLU A 203 3.16 -10.07 -17.14
CA GLU A 203 4.28 -9.99 -18.07
C GLU A 203 5.62 -10.23 -17.37
N GLU A 204 5.87 -9.49 -16.28
CA GLU A 204 7.10 -9.61 -15.49
C GLU A 204 7.22 -10.99 -14.80
N ALA A 205 6.10 -11.59 -14.39
CA ALA A 205 6.06 -12.91 -13.76
C ALA A 205 6.52 -14.06 -14.69
N ARG A 206 6.48 -13.85 -16.01
CA ARG A 206 6.98 -14.84 -17.01
C ARG A 206 8.50 -14.86 -17.12
N ARG A 207 9.21 -13.85 -16.60
CA ARG A 207 10.66 -13.78 -16.66
C ARG A 207 11.30 -14.87 -15.79
N PRO A 208 12.52 -15.32 -16.11
CA PRO A 208 13.24 -16.26 -15.27
C PRO A 208 13.35 -15.75 -13.80
N PRO A 209 13.23 -16.62 -12.80
CA PRO A 209 13.44 -16.25 -11.42
C PRO A 209 14.91 -15.95 -11.16
N ALA A 210 15.19 -15.41 -9.95
CA ALA A 210 16.56 -15.30 -9.47
C ALA A 210 17.14 -16.69 -9.17
N GLU A 211 18.45 -16.82 -9.30
CA GLU A 211 19.18 -18.12 -9.13
C GLU A 211 18.93 -18.76 -7.75
N TYR A 212 18.72 -17.96 -6.71
CA TYR A 212 18.42 -18.46 -5.37
C TYR A 212 16.99 -19.02 -5.22
N ALA A 213 16.10 -18.86 -6.19
CA ALA A 213 14.71 -19.30 -6.13
C ALA A 213 14.49 -20.63 -6.84
N THR A 214 15.24 -21.65 -6.48
CA THR A 214 15.14 -23.01 -7.01
C THR A 214 14.28 -23.89 -6.10
N GLY A 215 13.61 -24.90 -6.69
CA GLY A 215 12.74 -25.83 -5.94
C GLY A 215 11.50 -25.17 -5.33
N ASP A 216 10.85 -25.90 -4.41
CA ASP A 216 9.69 -25.43 -3.68
C ASP A 216 10.09 -24.45 -2.58
N PHE A 217 9.40 -23.32 -2.50
CA PHE A 217 9.60 -22.32 -1.44
C PHE A 217 8.32 -21.56 -1.13
N VAL A 218 8.25 -21.06 0.09
CA VAL A 218 7.26 -20.09 0.55
C VAL A 218 7.86 -18.69 0.47
N LEU A 219 7.06 -17.71 0.04
CA LEU A 219 7.51 -16.36 -0.20
C LEU A 219 6.86 -15.37 0.77
N GLY A 220 7.67 -14.57 1.46
CA GLY A 220 7.26 -13.35 2.15
C GLY A 220 7.76 -12.13 1.38
N VAL A 221 6.96 -11.07 1.27
CA VAL A 221 7.37 -9.83 0.58
C VAL A 221 6.87 -8.61 1.35
N GLY A 222 7.77 -7.72 1.74
CA GLY A 222 7.40 -6.50 2.45
C GLY A 222 8.57 -5.80 3.12
N ARG A 223 8.31 -4.65 3.74
CA ARG A 223 9.31 -4.04 4.62
C ARG A 223 9.58 -4.95 5.82
N LEU A 224 10.82 -5.10 6.21
CA LEU A 224 11.17 -5.90 7.38
C LEU A 224 10.99 -5.07 8.65
N THR A 225 9.74 -4.95 9.06
CA THR A 225 9.28 -4.21 10.26
C THR A 225 8.41 -5.12 11.12
N SER A 226 8.30 -4.86 12.41
CA SER A 226 7.55 -5.69 13.36
C SER A 226 6.09 -5.92 12.96
N ASN A 227 5.44 -4.89 12.38
CA ASN A 227 4.05 -5.02 11.93
C ASN A 227 3.85 -5.98 10.75
N LYS A 228 4.91 -6.33 10.00
CA LYS A 228 4.80 -7.30 8.90
C LYS A 228 4.84 -8.75 9.37
N GLY A 229 5.25 -8.99 10.62
CA GLY A 229 5.11 -10.28 11.28
C GLY A 229 5.94 -11.43 10.67
N PHE A 230 7.06 -11.13 10.00
CA PHE A 230 7.89 -12.17 9.40
C PHE A 230 8.53 -13.11 10.45
N ASP A 231 8.61 -12.68 11.69
CA ASP A 231 8.97 -13.54 12.83
C ASP A 231 7.94 -14.69 13.01
N LEU A 232 6.63 -14.41 12.83
CA LEU A 232 5.60 -15.46 12.86
C LEU A 232 5.77 -16.46 11.72
N LEU A 233 6.16 -15.99 10.52
CA LEU A 233 6.45 -16.88 9.41
C LEU A 233 7.64 -17.80 9.68
N ILE A 234 8.73 -17.27 10.25
CA ILE A 234 9.91 -18.04 10.61
C ILE A 234 9.56 -19.09 11.70
N ARG A 235 8.77 -18.72 12.72
CA ARG A 235 8.29 -19.65 13.75
C ARG A 235 7.40 -20.76 13.18
N ALA A 236 6.48 -20.41 12.29
CA ALA A 236 5.62 -21.37 11.60
C ALA A 236 6.45 -22.37 10.76
N ALA A 237 7.49 -21.90 10.05
CA ALA A 237 8.40 -22.76 9.31
C ALA A 237 9.22 -23.67 10.21
N ALA A 238 9.67 -23.19 11.38
CA ALA A 238 10.37 -24.00 12.36
C ALA A 238 9.48 -25.13 12.92
N ARG A 239 8.18 -24.88 13.07
CA ARG A 239 7.21 -25.96 13.43
C ARG A 239 7.12 -27.01 12.35
N LEU A 240 7.01 -26.59 11.07
CA LEU A 240 6.97 -27.53 9.94
C LEU A 240 8.27 -28.34 9.83
N PHE A 241 9.43 -27.72 10.07
CA PHE A 241 10.73 -28.41 10.12
C PHE A 241 10.76 -29.49 11.19
N ARG A 242 10.34 -29.19 12.43
CA ARG A 242 10.24 -30.16 13.51
C ARG A 242 9.30 -31.34 13.24
N ASN A 243 8.27 -31.08 12.41
CA ASN A 243 7.30 -32.08 11.95
C ASN A 243 7.77 -32.83 10.68
N GLU A 244 9.09 -32.84 10.41
CA GLU A 244 9.69 -33.47 9.23
C GLU A 244 9.16 -33.00 7.88
N ARG A 245 8.74 -31.72 7.83
CA ARG A 245 8.23 -31.07 6.63
C ARG A 245 8.96 -29.75 6.35
N PRO A 246 10.25 -29.82 6.08
CA PRO A 246 11.04 -28.63 5.83
C PRO A 246 10.55 -27.93 4.58
N ILE A 247 10.41 -26.60 4.66
CA ILE A 247 10.11 -25.74 3.54
C ILE A 247 11.09 -24.56 3.52
N ARG A 248 11.62 -24.26 2.36
CA ARG A 248 12.46 -23.07 2.17
C ARG A 248 11.62 -21.80 2.27
N LEU A 249 12.16 -20.80 2.98
CA LEU A 249 11.59 -19.48 3.06
C LEU A 249 12.45 -18.49 2.28
N ILE A 250 11.81 -17.69 1.43
CA ILE A 250 12.43 -16.51 0.82
C ILE A 250 11.63 -15.30 1.32
N ILE A 251 12.28 -14.37 2.00
CA ILE A 251 11.64 -13.16 2.52
C ILE A 251 12.30 -11.95 1.87
N LEU A 252 11.57 -11.31 0.93
CA LEU A 252 12.02 -10.17 0.16
C LEU A 252 11.68 -8.86 0.88
N GLY A 253 12.65 -7.99 0.96
CA GLY A 253 12.50 -6.65 1.52
C GLY A 253 13.70 -6.25 2.37
N ASP A 254 13.60 -5.05 2.93
CA ASP A 254 14.60 -4.49 3.84
C ASP A 254 13.94 -3.74 4.98
N GLY A 255 14.64 -3.57 6.10
CA GLY A 255 14.15 -2.89 7.30
C GLY A 255 14.91 -3.29 8.56
N GLU A 256 14.52 -2.66 9.68
CA GLU A 256 15.14 -2.81 10.99
C GLU A 256 15.09 -4.25 11.54
N GLU A 257 14.11 -5.05 11.12
CA GLU A 257 13.96 -6.44 11.57
C GLU A 257 14.87 -7.44 10.83
N ARG A 258 15.71 -7.01 9.88
CA ARG A 258 16.54 -7.95 9.08
C ARG A 258 17.45 -8.81 9.94
N GLU A 259 18.24 -8.20 10.82
CA GLU A 259 19.15 -8.94 11.70
C GLU A 259 18.41 -9.70 12.82
N PRO A 260 17.38 -9.14 13.47
CA PRO A 260 16.51 -9.91 14.37
C PRO A 260 15.92 -11.17 13.73
N LEU A 261 15.44 -11.10 12.49
CA LEU A 261 14.89 -12.26 11.78
C LEU A 261 15.95 -13.34 11.48
N ARG A 262 17.17 -12.95 11.12
CA ARG A 262 18.29 -13.89 10.99
C ARG A 262 18.65 -14.56 12.30
N ALA A 263 18.73 -13.79 13.39
CA ALA A 263 19.01 -14.31 14.70
C ALA A 263 17.94 -15.32 15.15
N LEU A 264 16.66 -15.00 14.91
CA LEU A 264 15.55 -15.91 15.20
C LEU A 264 15.63 -17.22 14.41
N ALA A 265 15.95 -17.15 13.11
CA ALA A 265 16.11 -18.35 12.29
C ALA A 265 17.25 -19.26 12.78
N ARG A 266 18.36 -18.66 13.26
CA ARG A 266 19.49 -19.37 13.87
C ARG A 266 19.11 -20.00 15.21
N GLU A 267 18.43 -19.24 16.08
CA GLU A 267 17.94 -19.73 17.37
C GLU A 267 17.04 -20.96 17.22
N LEU A 268 16.18 -20.94 16.19
CA LEU A 268 15.26 -22.04 15.89
C LEU A 268 15.88 -23.19 15.07
N GLY A 269 17.17 -23.11 14.71
CA GLY A 269 17.90 -24.16 13.98
C GLY A 269 17.52 -24.27 12.49
N ILE A 270 16.86 -23.26 11.91
CA ILE A 270 16.38 -23.28 10.52
C ILE A 270 17.04 -22.22 9.63
N GLU A 271 18.18 -21.65 10.03
CA GLU A 271 18.87 -20.60 9.24
C GLU A 271 19.15 -21.07 7.80
N HIS A 272 19.48 -22.35 7.61
CA HIS A 272 19.74 -22.95 6.31
C HIS A 272 18.52 -23.01 5.39
N LEU A 273 17.31 -22.86 5.91
CA LEU A 273 16.05 -22.81 5.15
C LEU A 273 15.60 -21.37 4.84
N VAL A 274 16.19 -20.35 5.47
CA VAL A 274 15.72 -18.97 5.39
C VAL A 274 16.67 -18.13 4.53
N THR A 275 16.15 -17.55 3.45
CA THR A 275 16.88 -16.64 2.57
C THR A 275 16.30 -15.23 2.67
N LEU A 276 17.14 -14.24 3.02
CA LEU A 276 16.83 -12.82 3.15
C LEU A 276 17.66 -12.02 2.13
N PRO A 277 17.32 -12.03 0.82
CA PRO A 277 18.19 -11.47 -0.22
C PRO A 277 18.13 -9.94 -0.29
N GLY A 278 17.19 -9.30 0.41
CA GLY A 278 16.99 -7.86 0.40
C GLY A 278 15.82 -7.41 -0.46
N TYR A 279 15.84 -6.14 -0.85
CA TYR A 279 14.80 -5.55 -1.69
C TYR A 279 14.88 -6.07 -3.12
N GLU A 280 13.75 -6.57 -3.63
CA GLU A 280 13.57 -7.02 -5.03
C GLU A 280 12.57 -6.11 -5.74
N PRO A 281 12.98 -5.36 -6.78
CA PRO A 281 12.08 -4.46 -7.51
C PRO A 281 10.94 -5.17 -8.22
N SER A 282 11.17 -6.41 -8.70
CA SER A 282 10.20 -7.21 -9.45
C SER A 282 9.99 -8.59 -8.78
N PRO A 283 9.29 -8.64 -7.64
CA PRO A 283 9.09 -9.89 -6.90
C PRO A 283 8.17 -10.88 -7.63
N TRP A 284 7.52 -10.45 -8.67
CA TRP A 284 6.46 -11.20 -9.36
C TRP A 284 6.94 -12.48 -10.01
N ARG A 285 8.19 -12.51 -10.49
CA ARG A 285 8.83 -13.71 -11.02
C ARG A 285 9.04 -14.82 -9.97
N LEU A 286 9.16 -14.42 -8.67
CA LEU A 286 9.19 -15.36 -7.57
C LEU A 286 7.78 -15.73 -7.12
N MET A 287 6.86 -14.75 -7.07
CA MET A 287 5.47 -14.99 -6.72
C MET A 287 4.82 -16.06 -7.60
N SER A 288 5.09 -16.03 -8.92
CA SER A 288 4.50 -16.99 -9.86
C SER A 288 4.93 -18.45 -9.64
N ARG A 289 6.04 -18.68 -8.92
CA ARG A 289 6.64 -19.99 -8.65
C ARG A 289 6.53 -20.44 -7.20
N ALA A 290 6.21 -19.52 -6.29
CA ALA A 290 6.06 -19.84 -4.89
C ALA A 290 4.92 -20.86 -4.66
N VAL A 291 5.12 -21.78 -3.74
CA VAL A 291 4.06 -22.67 -3.24
C VAL A 291 2.94 -21.86 -2.62
N ALA A 292 3.32 -20.80 -1.89
CA ALA A 292 2.40 -19.81 -1.35
C ALA A 292 3.12 -18.48 -1.13
N LEU A 293 2.38 -17.37 -1.27
CA LEU A 293 2.74 -16.11 -0.63
C LEU A 293 2.17 -16.11 0.79
N VAL A 294 2.99 -15.71 1.76
CA VAL A 294 2.56 -15.51 3.15
C VAL A 294 2.63 -14.03 3.50
N ALA A 295 1.50 -13.50 3.98
CA ALA A 295 1.39 -12.14 4.50
C ALA A 295 1.00 -12.18 5.99
N PRO A 296 1.96 -12.39 6.92
CA PRO A 296 1.70 -12.64 8.34
C PRO A 296 1.55 -11.36 9.16
N SER A 297 1.07 -10.29 8.52
CA SER A 297 1.04 -8.95 9.10
C SER A 297 0.22 -8.89 10.39
N ARG A 298 0.69 -8.14 11.37
CA ARG A 298 -0.07 -7.80 12.58
C ARG A 298 -1.10 -6.72 12.31
N GLN A 299 -0.78 -5.83 11.35
CA GLN A 299 -1.66 -4.76 10.92
C GLN A 299 -1.49 -4.49 9.43
N GLU A 300 -2.59 -4.37 8.71
CA GLU A 300 -2.59 -4.07 7.27
C GLU A 300 -3.89 -3.37 6.87
N GLY A 301 -3.80 -2.19 6.32
CA GLY A 301 -4.98 -1.44 5.86
C GLY A 301 -5.53 -1.93 4.51
N PHE A 302 -4.62 -2.29 3.60
CA PHE A 302 -4.86 -2.98 2.33
C PHE A 302 -3.56 -3.63 1.90
N SER A 303 -3.56 -4.83 1.40
CA SER A 303 -2.33 -5.53 1.06
C SER A 303 -2.13 -5.62 -0.45
N ASN A 304 -1.32 -4.70 -1.02
CA ASN A 304 -0.97 -4.77 -2.45
C ASN A 304 -0.26 -6.08 -2.78
N VAL A 305 0.62 -6.55 -1.89
CA VAL A 305 1.41 -7.77 -2.11
C VAL A 305 0.54 -9.00 -2.26
N ILE A 306 -0.60 -9.07 -1.54
CA ILE A 306 -1.57 -10.17 -1.71
C ILE A 306 -2.20 -10.12 -3.10
N VAL A 307 -2.65 -8.94 -3.55
CA VAL A 307 -3.24 -8.79 -4.88
C VAL A 307 -2.21 -9.05 -5.99
N GLU A 308 -0.97 -8.59 -5.80
CA GLU A 308 0.14 -8.86 -6.72
C GLU A 308 0.44 -10.36 -6.83
N ALA A 309 0.46 -11.07 -5.70
CA ALA A 309 0.63 -12.52 -5.67
C ALA A 309 -0.52 -13.25 -6.36
N MET A 310 -1.76 -12.83 -6.10
CA MET A 310 -2.95 -13.35 -6.79
C MET A 310 -2.88 -13.11 -8.31
N ALA A 311 -2.37 -11.94 -8.76
CA ALA A 311 -2.17 -11.66 -10.18
C ALA A 311 -1.11 -12.57 -10.82
N CYS A 312 -0.16 -13.09 -10.03
CA CYS A 312 0.80 -14.11 -10.44
C CYS A 312 0.25 -15.55 -10.32
N GLY A 313 -0.93 -15.73 -9.75
CA GLY A 313 -1.53 -17.03 -9.44
C GLY A 313 -0.89 -17.72 -8.24
N ALA A 314 -0.21 -17.02 -7.35
CA ALA A 314 0.28 -17.62 -6.11
C ALA A 314 -0.86 -17.86 -5.12
N PRO A 315 -0.99 -19.05 -4.53
CA PRO A 315 -1.84 -19.25 -3.36
C PRO A 315 -1.41 -18.33 -2.23
N VAL A 316 -2.36 -17.85 -1.43
CA VAL A 316 -2.08 -16.88 -0.36
C VAL A 316 -2.47 -17.47 1.01
N VAL A 317 -1.58 -17.34 1.99
CA VAL A 317 -1.90 -17.48 3.41
C VAL A 317 -1.67 -16.12 4.08
N ALA A 318 -2.69 -15.57 4.72
CA ALA A 318 -2.60 -14.25 5.32
C ALA A 318 -3.24 -14.22 6.72
N THR A 319 -2.78 -13.31 7.55
CA THR A 319 -3.40 -13.03 8.85
C THR A 319 -4.66 -12.19 8.71
N ASP A 320 -5.59 -12.32 9.66
CA ASP A 320 -6.90 -11.71 9.68
C ASP A 320 -6.87 -10.20 10.04
N CYS A 321 -6.13 -9.43 9.22
CA CYS A 321 -6.12 -7.97 9.25
C CYS A 321 -7.24 -7.39 8.37
N HIS A 322 -7.50 -6.09 8.49
CA HIS A 322 -8.57 -5.41 7.73
C HIS A 322 -8.49 -5.65 6.22
N GLY A 323 -7.33 -5.37 5.61
CA GLY A 323 -7.16 -5.51 4.16
C GLY A 323 -7.14 -6.96 3.67
N PRO A 324 -6.32 -7.84 4.22
CA PRO A 324 -6.27 -9.26 3.85
C PRO A 324 -7.62 -9.95 3.91
N ARG A 325 -8.42 -9.73 4.96
CA ARG A 325 -9.78 -10.27 5.13
C ARG A 325 -10.72 -9.91 3.96
N GLU A 326 -10.55 -8.73 3.36
CA GLU A 326 -11.39 -8.27 2.25
C GLU A 326 -10.91 -8.76 0.87
N ILE A 327 -9.66 -9.19 0.77
CA ILE A 327 -9.05 -9.66 -0.47
C ILE A 327 -9.14 -11.18 -0.59
N VAL A 328 -8.83 -11.89 0.52
CA VAL A 328 -8.74 -13.34 0.57
C VAL A 328 -10.06 -13.95 1.06
N ASN A 329 -10.66 -14.79 0.23
CA ASN A 329 -11.81 -15.61 0.60
C ASN A 329 -11.29 -16.99 1.00
N THR A 330 -11.28 -17.27 2.31
CA THR A 330 -10.79 -18.55 2.87
C THR A 330 -11.48 -19.75 2.23
N GLY A 331 -10.69 -20.74 1.81
CA GLY A 331 -11.16 -21.93 1.11
C GLY A 331 -11.42 -21.77 -0.39
N VAL A 332 -11.37 -20.54 -0.92
CA VAL A 332 -11.63 -20.24 -2.34
C VAL A 332 -10.35 -19.80 -3.07
N ASN A 333 -9.72 -18.73 -2.62
CA ASN A 333 -8.54 -18.16 -3.27
C ASN A 333 -7.32 -18.00 -2.35
N GLY A 334 -7.42 -18.55 -1.13
CA GLY A 334 -6.37 -18.51 -0.12
C GLY A 334 -6.89 -18.95 1.24
N THR A 335 -6.10 -18.72 2.28
CA THR A 335 -6.43 -19.02 3.68
C THR A 335 -6.14 -17.79 4.54
N VAL A 336 -7.09 -17.43 5.40
CA VAL A 336 -6.93 -16.38 6.41
C VAL A 336 -6.87 -17.05 7.78
N VAL A 337 -5.86 -16.68 8.58
CA VAL A 337 -5.62 -17.22 9.92
C VAL A 337 -5.61 -16.10 10.97
N PRO A 338 -5.86 -16.38 12.26
CA PRO A 338 -5.82 -15.35 13.29
C PRO A 338 -4.47 -14.63 13.36
N VAL A 339 -4.48 -13.33 13.69
CA VAL A 339 -3.26 -12.53 13.88
C VAL A 339 -2.47 -13.08 15.07
N GLY A 340 -1.17 -13.31 14.86
CA GLY A 340 -0.28 -13.80 15.92
C GLY A 340 -0.32 -15.31 16.16
N ASP A 341 -1.17 -16.05 15.46
CA ASP A 341 -1.29 -17.51 15.59
C ASP A 341 -0.31 -18.23 14.64
N GLU A 342 0.88 -18.53 15.15
CA GLU A 342 1.92 -19.27 14.41
C GLU A 342 1.50 -20.69 14.04
N GLU A 343 0.67 -21.32 14.88
CA GLU A 343 0.21 -22.69 14.66
C GLU A 343 -0.83 -22.75 13.54
N ALA A 344 -1.81 -21.83 13.53
CA ALA A 344 -2.74 -21.73 12.42
C ALA A 344 -2.03 -21.38 11.10
N LEU A 345 -0.98 -20.53 11.16
CA LEU A 345 -0.16 -20.21 10.00
C LEU A 345 0.58 -21.45 9.46
N ALA A 346 1.18 -22.24 10.36
CA ALA A 346 1.84 -23.49 10.00
C ALA A 346 0.86 -24.49 9.39
N ARG A 347 -0.33 -24.68 9.99
CA ARG A 347 -1.39 -25.56 9.43
C ARG A 347 -1.81 -25.11 8.03
N GLY A 348 -2.07 -23.82 7.81
CA GLY A 348 -2.45 -23.30 6.50
C GLY A 348 -1.39 -23.53 5.42
N LEU A 349 -0.11 -23.43 5.79
CA LEU A 349 1.02 -23.79 4.90
C LEU A 349 1.10 -25.30 4.65
N GLU A 350 0.96 -26.11 5.68
CA GLU A 350 1.02 -27.58 5.57
C GLU A 350 -0.06 -28.11 4.63
N GLU A 351 -1.27 -27.57 4.70
CA GLU A 351 -2.37 -27.93 3.80
C GLU A 351 -1.98 -27.65 2.33
N LEU A 352 -1.39 -26.49 2.04
CA LEU A 352 -0.94 -26.17 0.70
C LEU A 352 0.25 -27.02 0.23
N LEU A 353 1.11 -27.44 1.13
CA LEU A 353 2.22 -28.35 0.80
C LEU A 353 1.71 -29.76 0.46
N ARG A 354 0.72 -30.24 1.19
CA ARG A 354 0.14 -31.59 1.02
C ARG A 354 -0.81 -31.73 -0.14
N GLU A 355 -1.51 -30.67 -0.53
CA GLU A 355 -2.64 -30.69 -1.47
C GLU A 355 -2.35 -29.90 -2.75
N PRO A 356 -1.67 -30.48 -3.76
CA PRO A 356 -1.41 -29.83 -5.04
C PRO A 356 -2.71 -29.38 -5.76
N GLU A 357 -3.79 -30.15 -5.60
CA GLU A 357 -5.10 -29.82 -6.19
C GLU A 357 -5.73 -28.58 -5.53
N ARG A 358 -5.56 -28.39 -4.21
CA ARG A 358 -5.96 -27.16 -3.53
C ARG A 358 -5.17 -25.97 -4.04
N ARG A 359 -3.85 -26.12 -4.23
CA ARG A 359 -3.01 -25.08 -4.82
C ARG A 359 -3.50 -24.69 -6.21
N ALA A 360 -3.85 -25.67 -7.05
CA ALA A 360 -4.36 -25.40 -8.40
C ALA A 360 -5.70 -24.64 -8.35
N ARG A 361 -6.65 -25.07 -7.51
CA ARG A 361 -7.93 -24.35 -7.32
C ARG A 361 -7.72 -22.91 -6.83
N TYR A 362 -6.86 -22.73 -5.81
CA TYR A 362 -6.56 -21.39 -5.29
C TYR A 362 -5.90 -20.50 -6.35
N ARG A 363 -5.00 -21.06 -7.15
CA ARG A 363 -4.34 -20.35 -8.26
C ARG A 363 -5.36 -19.76 -9.23
N GLU A 364 -6.28 -20.55 -9.71
CA GLU A 364 -7.30 -20.09 -10.65
C GLU A 364 -8.23 -19.02 -10.05
N ALA A 365 -8.69 -19.26 -8.83
CA ALA A 365 -9.56 -18.31 -8.12
C ALA A 365 -8.81 -17.00 -7.78
N ALA A 366 -7.52 -17.06 -7.43
CA ALA A 366 -6.68 -15.91 -7.17
C ALA A 366 -6.51 -15.05 -8.44
N LEU A 367 -6.23 -15.66 -9.60
CA LEU A 367 -6.13 -14.95 -10.87
C LEU A 367 -7.42 -14.19 -11.22
N ARG A 368 -8.58 -14.83 -11.01
CA ARG A 368 -9.90 -14.17 -11.19
C ARG A 368 -10.09 -13.03 -10.20
N ARG A 369 -9.77 -13.25 -8.93
CA ARG A 369 -9.92 -12.23 -7.88
C ARG A 369 -9.04 -11.00 -8.14
N ALA A 370 -7.81 -11.18 -8.59
CA ALA A 370 -6.89 -10.09 -8.92
C ALA A 370 -7.48 -9.10 -9.94
N GLN A 371 -8.29 -9.57 -10.90
CA GLN A 371 -8.93 -8.72 -11.91
C GLN A 371 -9.91 -7.70 -11.30
N GLU A 372 -10.45 -7.95 -10.12
CA GLU A 372 -11.32 -6.98 -9.45
C GLU A 372 -10.56 -5.75 -8.97
N PHE A 373 -9.24 -5.87 -8.80
CA PHE A 373 -8.32 -4.80 -8.40
C PHE A 373 -7.51 -4.25 -9.58
N ALA A 374 -7.79 -4.72 -10.81
CA ALA A 374 -7.09 -4.24 -12.00
C ALA A 374 -7.23 -2.72 -12.14
N VAL A 375 -6.13 -2.07 -12.54
CA VAL A 375 -6.04 -0.61 -12.61
C VAL A 375 -7.15 0.02 -13.44
N ALA A 376 -7.58 -0.59 -14.54
CA ALA A 376 -8.69 -0.10 -15.35
C ALA A 376 -9.97 -0.01 -14.53
N ARG A 377 -10.36 -1.12 -13.88
CA ARG A 377 -11.60 -1.21 -13.09
C ARG A 377 -11.62 -0.27 -11.88
N VAL A 378 -10.49 -0.16 -11.20
CA VAL A 378 -10.37 0.73 -10.04
C VAL A 378 -10.36 2.19 -10.48
N SER A 379 -9.69 2.51 -11.58
CA SER A 379 -9.65 3.88 -12.14
C SER A 379 -11.03 4.38 -12.57
N ASP A 380 -11.89 3.50 -13.11
CA ASP A 380 -13.27 3.86 -13.46
C ASP A 380 -14.07 4.30 -12.22
N ARG A 381 -13.87 3.62 -11.07
CA ARG A 381 -14.49 4.01 -9.79
C ARG A 381 -13.98 5.39 -9.32
N TYR A 382 -12.68 5.66 -9.45
CA TYR A 382 -12.13 6.99 -9.17
C TYR A 382 -12.71 8.06 -10.10
N MET A 383 -12.80 7.76 -11.40
CA MET A 383 -13.36 8.72 -12.37
C MET A 383 -14.84 9.01 -12.13
N SER A 384 -15.63 8.01 -11.72
CA SER A 384 -17.01 8.24 -11.30
C SER A 384 -17.05 9.21 -10.12
N LEU A 385 -16.33 8.90 -9.04
CA LEU A 385 -16.25 9.74 -7.86
C LEU A 385 -15.79 11.18 -8.18
N PHE A 386 -14.78 11.34 -9.05
CA PHE A 386 -14.28 12.67 -9.43
C PHE A 386 -15.29 13.48 -10.21
N ARG A 387 -16.05 12.84 -11.09
CA ARG A 387 -17.15 13.50 -11.83
C ARG A 387 -18.26 13.93 -10.88
N ASP A 388 -18.68 13.05 -9.98
CA ASP A 388 -19.76 13.33 -9.02
C ASP A 388 -19.42 14.50 -8.08
N LEU A 389 -18.15 14.62 -7.67
CA LEU A 389 -17.70 15.67 -6.75
C LEU A 389 -17.24 16.96 -7.46
N ALA A 390 -16.77 16.89 -8.68
CA ALA A 390 -16.24 18.04 -9.42
C ALA A 390 -17.26 18.70 -10.36
N THR A 391 -18.45 18.13 -10.47
CA THR A 391 -19.57 18.77 -11.17
C THR A 391 -20.24 19.74 -10.21
N PRO A 392 -20.40 21.04 -10.57
CA PRO A 392 -21.02 22.03 -9.71
C PRO A 392 -22.50 21.76 -9.48
#